data_ffccbddf7bf35663018f2bb5b24580a6
#
_entry.id   ffccbddf7bf35663018f2bb5b24580a6
#
_cell.length_a   1.000
_cell.length_b   1.000
_cell.length_c   1.000
_cell.angle_alpha   90.00
_cell.angle_beta   90.00
_cell.angle_gamma   90.00
#
_symmetry.space_group_name_H-M   'P 1'
#
loop_
_entity.id
_entity.type
_entity.pdbx_description
1 polymer ?
#
loop_
_entity_poly.entity_id
_entity_poly.type
_entity_poly.pdbx_seq_one_letter_code
_entity_poly.pdbx_strand_id
1 'polypeptide(L)'
;MNPIIADLHTHTLSATHAYHTLEEMAAEANRLGYRALAVTDHAPAMPDAPHIWHFQNFSALDRKIGDVVMLYGAEVNVMDTHGGLDLPQSLLQGMDWVVASVHSACLPGLLTEKEATRLWLAVAENPAVDCIGHSEQQNYRYDYDLVTKAFAANNKVVELNGNSFHVRKDGIPNMRALVRACLKNGCRISLDTDAHSTRQLRGNMQPLVALLEEVDYPPELVVNASCEALVKTLALHRRASAEEIGGLLQ
;
A
#
# COMPACT_ATOMS: atom_id res chain seq x y z
N MET A 1 5.11 -13.78 -15.79
CA MET A 1 4.24 -12.68 -15.30
C MET A 1 4.63 -11.40 -16.00
N ASN A 2 3.68 -10.51 -16.31
CA ASN A 2 4.00 -9.18 -16.84
C ASN A 2 4.84 -8.43 -15.80
N PRO A 3 5.81 -7.60 -16.20
CA PRO A 3 6.57 -6.80 -15.26
C PRO A 3 5.63 -5.89 -14.45
N ILE A 4 5.91 -5.73 -13.15
CA ILE A 4 5.22 -4.74 -12.31
C ILE A 4 5.57 -3.35 -12.83
N ILE A 5 4.57 -2.50 -13.07
CA ILE A 5 4.73 -1.19 -13.71
C ILE A 5 4.69 -0.03 -12.71
N ALA A 6 4.32 -0.29 -11.48
CA ALA A 6 4.22 0.71 -10.43
C ALA A 6 4.57 0.12 -9.07
N ASP A 7 5.09 0.95 -8.18
CA ASP A 7 5.18 0.68 -6.75
C ASP A 7 4.23 1.63 -6.02
N LEU A 8 3.31 1.10 -5.22
CA LEU A 8 2.23 1.86 -4.61
C LEU A 8 2.44 2.10 -3.12
N HIS A 9 3.62 1.75 -2.59
CA HIS A 9 3.98 1.97 -1.19
C HIS A 9 5.48 2.29 -1.07
N THR A 10 5.79 3.59 -0.99
CA THR A 10 7.17 4.09 -0.83
C THR A 10 7.23 5.31 0.06
N HIS A 11 8.40 5.55 0.64
CA HIS A 11 8.68 6.62 1.59
C HIS A 11 9.79 7.55 1.11
N THR A 12 9.75 8.80 1.58
CA THR A 12 10.73 9.84 1.28
C THR A 12 11.40 10.36 2.54
N LEU A 13 12.35 11.29 2.40
CA LEU A 13 12.98 12.01 3.51
C LEU A 13 12.00 12.72 4.45
N SER A 14 10.72 12.79 4.11
CA SER A 14 9.69 13.34 5.00
C SER A 14 9.50 12.48 6.25
N ALA A 15 9.74 11.17 6.16
CA ALA A 15 9.88 10.26 7.30
C ALA A 15 11.37 10.13 7.64
N THR A 16 11.77 10.34 8.90
CA THR A 16 13.20 10.49 9.26
C THR A 16 14.03 9.20 9.14
N HIS A 17 13.40 8.05 8.98
CA HIS A 17 14.09 6.79 8.71
C HIS A 17 14.08 6.38 7.23
N ALA A 18 13.57 7.24 6.33
CA ALA A 18 13.78 7.13 4.89
C ALA A 18 14.89 8.11 4.43
N TYR A 19 15.59 7.81 3.34
CA TYR A 19 16.89 8.42 3.05
C TYR A 19 16.96 9.17 1.72
N HIS A 20 15.88 9.22 0.93
CA HIS A 20 15.91 9.81 -0.40
C HIS A 20 14.77 10.81 -0.60
N THR A 21 15.05 11.82 -1.42
CA THR A 21 14.08 12.82 -1.86
C THR A 21 13.04 12.20 -2.80
N LEU A 22 11.94 12.90 -3.03
CA LEU A 22 10.93 12.57 -4.02
C LEU A 22 11.55 12.35 -5.41
N GLU A 23 12.43 13.28 -5.83
CA GLU A 23 13.08 13.23 -7.14
C GLU A 23 14.04 12.05 -7.27
N GLU A 24 14.79 11.72 -6.21
CA GLU A 24 15.70 10.57 -6.22
C GLU A 24 14.93 9.24 -6.29
N MET A 25 13.80 9.13 -5.59
CA MET A 25 12.92 7.95 -5.66
C MET A 25 12.30 7.83 -7.05
N ALA A 26 11.79 8.92 -7.62
CA ALA A 26 11.22 8.94 -8.96
C ALA A 26 12.27 8.63 -10.04
N ALA A 27 13.48 9.17 -9.94
CA ALA A 27 14.58 8.87 -10.85
C ALA A 27 14.95 7.39 -10.83
N GLU A 28 14.98 6.78 -9.66
CA GLU A 28 15.24 5.35 -9.53
C GLU A 28 14.08 4.50 -10.09
N ALA A 29 12.84 4.88 -9.82
CA ALA A 29 11.65 4.24 -10.39
C ALA A 29 11.69 4.27 -11.92
N ASN A 30 12.05 5.42 -12.50
CA ASN A 30 12.25 5.57 -13.95
C ASN A 30 13.33 4.63 -14.49
N ARG A 31 14.48 4.56 -13.81
CA ARG A 31 15.58 3.63 -14.16
C ARG A 31 15.16 2.16 -14.12
N LEU A 32 14.24 1.80 -13.22
CA LEU A 32 13.68 0.46 -13.08
C LEU A 32 12.56 0.17 -14.10
N GLY A 33 12.14 1.18 -14.88
CA GLY A 33 11.08 1.06 -15.86
C GLY A 33 9.66 1.17 -15.28
N TYR A 34 9.52 1.67 -14.05
CA TYR A 34 8.21 1.95 -13.50
C TYR A 34 7.54 3.12 -14.24
N ARG A 35 6.25 2.98 -14.49
CA ARG A 35 5.39 3.99 -15.10
C ARG A 35 4.73 4.89 -14.07
N ALA A 36 4.56 4.38 -12.85
CA ALA A 36 4.01 5.14 -11.73
C ALA A 36 4.72 4.81 -10.41
N LEU A 37 4.69 5.76 -9.49
CA LEU A 37 5.20 5.61 -8.12
C LEU A 37 4.25 6.31 -7.16
N ALA A 38 3.79 5.63 -6.13
CA ALA A 38 3.06 6.26 -5.04
C ALA A 38 4.03 6.62 -3.90
N VAL A 39 3.96 7.87 -3.46
CA VAL A 39 4.60 8.34 -2.23
C VAL A 39 3.56 8.32 -1.13
N THR A 40 3.79 7.46 -0.15
CA THR A 40 2.85 7.17 0.94
C THR A 40 3.57 7.29 2.28
N ASP A 41 4.20 8.45 2.51
CA ASP A 41 4.89 8.71 3.77
C ASP A 41 3.98 8.43 4.97
N HIS A 42 4.59 8.02 6.10
CA HIS A 42 3.87 7.69 7.33
C HIS A 42 3.02 8.86 7.83
N ALA A 43 1.78 8.58 8.21
CA ALA A 43 0.87 9.56 8.79
C ALA A 43 1.26 9.92 10.24
N PRO A 44 0.78 11.06 10.78
CA PRO A 44 1.36 11.76 11.93
C PRO A 44 1.44 11.01 13.26
N ALA A 45 0.75 9.90 13.45
CA ALA A 45 0.88 9.11 14.68
C ALA A 45 2.21 8.33 14.77
N MET A 46 2.90 8.12 13.65
CA MET A 46 4.25 7.56 13.69
C MET A 46 5.23 8.58 14.29
N PRO A 47 6.16 8.15 15.17
CA PRO A 47 7.06 9.06 15.89
C PRO A 47 7.95 9.94 15.01
N ASP A 48 8.23 9.49 13.80
CA ASP A 48 9.13 10.14 12.84
C ASP A 48 8.41 10.69 11.60
N ALA A 49 7.08 10.71 11.63
CA ALA A 49 6.26 11.17 10.52
C ALA A 49 6.35 12.68 10.29
N PRO A 50 6.09 13.16 9.07
CA PRO A 50 5.95 14.57 8.78
C PRO A 50 4.71 15.16 9.46
N HIS A 51 4.70 16.50 9.60
CA HIS A 51 3.53 17.22 10.04
C HIS A 51 2.37 17.06 9.03
N ILE A 52 1.12 17.14 9.50
CA ILE A 52 -0.09 17.03 8.66
C ILE A 52 -0.08 17.97 7.45
N TRP A 53 0.62 19.10 7.52
CA TRP A 53 0.77 20.03 6.40
C TRP A 53 1.47 19.44 5.18
N HIS A 54 2.33 18.44 5.37
CA HIS A 54 2.92 17.68 4.27
C HIS A 54 1.84 17.11 3.35
N PHE A 55 0.85 16.44 3.95
CA PHE A 55 -0.27 15.81 3.23
C PHE A 55 -1.28 16.83 2.66
N GLN A 56 -1.40 18.00 3.28
CA GLN A 56 -2.28 19.06 2.81
C GLN A 56 -1.71 19.85 1.61
N ASN A 57 -0.41 19.74 1.35
CA ASN A 57 0.29 20.54 0.34
C ASN A 57 0.64 19.76 -0.94
N PHE A 58 0.07 18.59 -1.16
CA PHE A 58 0.35 17.78 -2.36
C PHE A 58 0.06 18.49 -3.69
N SER A 59 -0.84 19.47 -3.70
CA SER A 59 -1.11 20.30 -4.87
C SER A 59 0.08 21.16 -5.32
N ALA A 60 1.13 21.29 -4.49
CA ALA A 60 2.37 21.99 -4.86
C ALA A 60 3.36 21.10 -5.64
N LEU A 61 3.07 19.80 -5.77
CA LEU A 61 3.98 18.83 -6.38
C LEU A 61 3.59 18.53 -7.82
N ASP A 62 4.59 18.26 -8.64
CA ASP A 62 4.40 17.85 -10.02
C ASP A 62 3.78 16.46 -10.12
N ARG A 63 2.80 16.31 -10.99
CA ARG A 63 2.12 15.04 -11.25
C ARG A 63 3.00 14.03 -12.01
N LYS A 64 4.08 14.49 -12.62
CA LYS A 64 5.02 13.66 -13.37
C LYS A 64 6.46 14.12 -13.11
N ILE A 65 7.34 13.18 -12.77
CA ILE A 65 8.78 13.43 -12.60
C ILE A 65 9.52 12.51 -13.58
N GLY A 66 10.20 13.09 -14.56
CA GLY A 66 10.73 12.34 -15.68
C GLY A 66 9.61 11.64 -16.45
N ASP A 67 9.68 10.32 -16.60
CA ASP A 67 8.61 9.51 -17.24
C ASP A 67 7.70 8.81 -16.25
N VAL A 68 7.87 9.05 -14.94
CA VAL A 68 7.10 8.43 -13.86
C VAL A 68 5.92 9.31 -13.45
N VAL A 69 4.72 8.76 -13.48
CA VAL A 69 3.51 9.39 -12.95
C VAL A 69 3.49 9.24 -11.43
N MET A 70 3.36 10.34 -10.71
CA MET A 70 3.37 10.37 -9.26
C MET A 70 1.95 10.27 -8.69
N LEU A 71 1.76 9.35 -7.76
CA LEU A 71 0.58 9.26 -6.92
C LEU A 71 0.94 9.77 -5.52
N TYR A 72 0.13 10.68 -5.00
CA TYR A 72 0.36 11.26 -3.67
C TYR A 72 -0.66 10.75 -2.67
N GLY A 73 -0.17 10.14 -1.61
CA GLY A 73 -0.98 9.46 -0.64
C GLY A 73 -0.37 9.44 0.76
N ALA A 74 -0.82 8.51 1.56
CA ALA A 74 -0.29 8.30 2.90
C ALA A 74 -0.36 6.83 3.29
N GLU A 75 0.61 6.40 4.09
CA GLU A 75 0.47 5.22 4.92
C GLU A 75 -0.12 5.64 6.26
N VAL A 76 -1.44 5.46 6.42
CA VAL A 76 -2.17 5.83 7.64
C VAL A 76 -2.08 4.73 8.68
N ASN A 77 -2.02 5.15 9.93
CA ASN A 77 -1.97 4.24 11.07
C ASN A 77 -3.37 3.86 11.52
N VAL A 78 -3.61 2.56 11.70
CA VAL A 78 -4.80 2.08 12.39
C VAL A 78 -4.56 2.21 13.89
N MET A 79 -5.36 3.04 14.56
CA MET A 79 -5.14 3.51 15.93
C MET A 79 -5.85 2.66 16.98
N ASP A 80 -6.85 1.89 16.57
CA ASP A 80 -7.67 1.09 17.48
C ASP A 80 -8.31 -0.13 16.79
N THR A 81 -8.96 -0.98 17.57
CA THR A 81 -9.64 -2.18 17.07
C THR A 81 -11.00 -1.90 16.40
N HIS A 82 -11.36 -0.64 16.18
CA HIS A 82 -12.57 -0.18 15.48
C HIS A 82 -12.26 0.48 14.14
N GLY A 83 -10.97 0.44 13.71
CA GLY A 83 -10.53 0.97 12.43
C GLY A 83 -10.34 2.48 12.41
N GLY A 84 -10.16 3.11 13.58
CA GLY A 84 -9.80 4.54 13.65
C GLY A 84 -8.48 4.82 12.97
N LEU A 85 -8.38 5.92 12.21
CA LEU A 85 -7.20 6.34 11.48
C LEU A 85 -6.67 7.67 12.01
N ASP A 86 -5.39 7.93 11.83
CA ASP A 86 -4.70 9.13 12.35
C ASP A 86 -4.75 10.35 11.41
N LEU A 87 -5.37 10.24 10.23
CA LEU A 87 -5.68 11.38 9.37
C LEU A 87 -7.20 11.57 9.19
N PRO A 88 -7.66 12.83 9.06
CA PRO A 88 -9.08 13.10 8.84
C PRO A 88 -9.60 12.52 7.52
N GLN A 89 -10.81 11.97 7.54
CA GLN A 89 -11.47 11.39 6.37
C GLN A 89 -11.50 12.33 5.16
N SER A 90 -11.75 13.63 5.38
CA SER A 90 -11.78 14.63 4.31
C SER A 90 -10.43 14.81 3.61
N LEU A 91 -9.32 14.66 4.33
CA LEU A 91 -7.98 14.72 3.76
C LEU A 91 -7.68 13.46 2.95
N LEU A 92 -8.01 12.29 3.49
CA LEU A 92 -7.80 11.00 2.82
C LEU A 92 -8.57 10.88 1.49
N GLN A 93 -9.77 11.45 1.42
CA GLN A 93 -10.58 11.45 0.19
C GLN A 93 -9.94 12.25 -0.95
N GLY A 94 -9.11 13.25 -0.62
CA GLY A 94 -8.38 14.06 -1.61
C GLY A 94 -7.07 13.44 -2.10
N MET A 95 -6.63 12.33 -1.53
CA MET A 95 -5.40 11.64 -1.91
C MET A 95 -5.63 10.69 -3.10
N ASP A 96 -4.55 10.36 -3.80
CA ASP A 96 -4.59 9.41 -4.92
C ASP A 96 -4.60 7.95 -4.44
N TRP A 97 -3.88 7.67 -3.34
CA TRP A 97 -3.73 6.31 -2.81
C TRP A 97 -3.54 6.33 -1.29
N VAL A 98 -4.32 5.54 -0.56
CA VAL A 98 -4.25 5.45 0.91
C VAL A 98 -4.00 4.01 1.32
N VAL A 99 -2.87 3.77 1.95
CA VAL A 99 -2.48 2.50 2.56
C VAL A 99 -2.81 2.55 4.05
N ALA A 100 -3.56 1.60 4.58
CA ALA A 100 -3.84 1.48 6.01
C ALA A 100 -3.00 0.35 6.61
N SER A 101 -2.19 0.70 7.61
CA SER A 101 -1.24 -0.23 8.25
C SER A 101 -1.38 -0.23 9.77
N VAL A 102 -1.01 -1.36 10.38
CA VAL A 102 -0.88 -1.46 11.83
C VAL A 102 0.61 -1.39 12.19
N HIS A 103 0.97 -0.36 12.97
CA HIS A 103 2.31 -0.21 13.51
C HIS A 103 2.30 -0.33 15.04
N SER A 104 3.26 -1.06 15.60
CA SER A 104 3.35 -1.26 17.06
C SER A 104 3.60 0.03 17.83
N ALA A 105 4.15 1.06 17.18
CA ALA A 105 4.31 2.40 17.75
C ALA A 105 2.96 3.13 17.95
N CYS A 106 1.97 2.84 17.09
CA CYS A 106 0.65 3.49 17.10
C CYS A 106 -0.42 2.63 17.77
N LEU A 107 -0.34 1.32 17.64
CA LEU A 107 -1.21 0.34 18.28
C LEU A 107 -0.36 -0.69 19.03
N PRO A 108 0.10 -0.37 20.26
CA PRO A 108 1.03 -1.22 21.00
C PRO A 108 0.35 -2.49 21.53
N GLY A 109 1.15 -3.55 21.65
CA GLY A 109 0.73 -4.83 22.24
C GLY A 109 0.40 -5.90 21.21
N LEU A 110 -0.15 -7.00 21.72
CA LEU A 110 -0.64 -8.12 20.92
C LEU A 110 -2.16 -8.05 20.86
N LEU A 111 -2.72 -8.19 19.68
CA LEU A 111 -4.16 -8.40 19.53
C LEU A 111 -4.48 -9.89 19.50
N THR A 112 -5.59 -10.25 20.10
CA THR A 112 -6.20 -11.58 19.84
C THR A 112 -6.66 -11.63 18.38
N GLU A 113 -6.74 -12.82 17.80
CA GLU A 113 -7.23 -13.00 16.43
C GLU A 113 -8.62 -12.36 16.23
N LYS A 114 -9.49 -12.44 17.25
CA LYS A 114 -10.82 -11.81 17.22
C LYS A 114 -10.75 -10.28 17.15
N GLU A 115 -9.84 -9.67 17.90
CA GLU A 115 -9.65 -8.20 17.88
C GLU A 115 -9.05 -7.74 16.56
N ALA A 116 -8.02 -8.41 16.05
CA ALA A 116 -7.42 -8.12 14.77
C ALA A 116 -8.42 -8.33 13.61
N THR A 117 -9.23 -9.39 13.66
CA THR A 117 -10.32 -9.62 12.70
C THR A 117 -11.32 -8.48 12.71
N ARG A 118 -11.77 -8.02 13.88
CA ARG A 118 -12.69 -6.89 14.01
C ARG A 118 -12.08 -5.60 13.45
N LEU A 119 -10.81 -5.33 13.77
CA LEU A 119 -10.06 -4.19 13.26
C LEU A 119 -10.10 -4.16 11.72
N TRP A 120 -9.69 -5.24 11.08
CA TRP A 120 -9.60 -5.28 9.62
C TRP A 120 -10.96 -5.28 8.92
N LEU A 121 -12.01 -5.83 9.54
CA LEU A 121 -13.38 -5.71 9.06
C LEU A 121 -13.84 -4.24 9.08
N ALA A 122 -13.53 -3.50 10.15
CA ALA A 122 -13.86 -2.08 10.24
C ALA A 122 -13.07 -1.23 9.21
N VAL A 123 -11.78 -1.51 9.01
CA VAL A 123 -10.98 -0.86 7.96
C VAL A 123 -11.52 -1.19 6.56
N ALA A 124 -11.99 -2.42 6.32
CA ALA A 124 -12.58 -2.80 5.05
C ALA A 124 -13.79 -1.92 4.65
N GLU A 125 -14.56 -1.48 5.62
CA GLU A 125 -15.75 -0.62 5.40
C GLU A 125 -15.38 0.86 5.17
N ASN A 126 -14.15 1.29 5.47
CA ASN A 126 -13.75 2.70 5.30
C ASN A 126 -13.51 3.03 3.82
N PRO A 127 -14.34 3.90 3.17
CA PRO A 127 -14.22 4.19 1.75
C PRO A 127 -12.98 5.03 1.38
N ALA A 128 -12.28 5.61 2.35
CA ALA A 128 -11.06 6.38 2.10
C ALA A 128 -9.78 5.53 2.09
N VAL A 129 -9.87 4.25 2.47
CA VAL A 129 -8.75 3.31 2.41
C VAL A 129 -8.79 2.56 1.08
N ASP A 130 -7.68 2.54 0.35
CA ASP A 130 -7.53 1.78 -0.90
C ASP A 130 -6.85 0.45 -0.65
N CYS A 131 -5.78 0.46 0.13
CA CYS A 131 -4.86 -0.65 0.30
C CYS A 131 -4.67 -1.03 1.76
N ILE A 132 -4.52 -2.32 2.01
CA ILE A 132 -4.26 -2.90 3.33
C ILE A 132 -2.78 -3.25 3.39
N GLY A 133 -2.01 -2.42 4.11
CA GLY A 133 -0.55 -2.51 4.19
C GLY A 133 -0.08 -3.62 5.13
N HIS A 134 0.91 -4.39 4.68
CA HIS A 134 1.68 -5.42 5.43
C HIS A 134 0.92 -6.11 6.58
N SER A 135 -0.30 -6.55 6.31
CA SER A 135 -1.23 -7.10 7.32
C SER A 135 -0.90 -8.54 7.77
N GLU A 136 0.18 -9.13 7.26
CA GLU A 136 0.65 -10.46 7.60
C GLU A 136 1.39 -10.56 8.94
N GLN A 137 1.56 -9.45 9.65
CA GLN A 137 2.35 -9.38 10.89
C GLN A 137 1.87 -10.39 11.93
N GLN A 138 2.81 -11.10 12.55
CA GLN A 138 2.53 -12.18 13.52
C GLN A 138 1.73 -11.69 14.74
N ASN A 139 2.00 -10.47 15.20
CA ASN A 139 1.35 -9.90 16.40
C ASN A 139 -0.11 -9.49 16.17
N TYR A 140 -0.56 -9.45 14.91
CA TYR A 140 -1.88 -8.95 14.51
C TYR A 140 -2.59 -9.93 13.57
N ARG A 141 -2.37 -11.25 13.79
CA ARG A 141 -3.05 -12.29 13.01
C ARG A 141 -4.56 -12.18 13.14
N TYR A 142 -5.24 -12.41 12.02
CA TYR A 142 -6.70 -12.35 11.91
C TYR A 142 -7.25 -13.53 11.11
N ASP A 143 -8.56 -13.69 11.09
CA ASP A 143 -9.23 -14.66 10.22
C ASP A 143 -9.11 -14.20 8.76
N TYR A 144 -8.10 -14.74 8.05
CA TYR A 144 -7.82 -14.36 6.67
C TYR A 144 -8.98 -14.66 5.73
N ASP A 145 -9.72 -15.77 5.93
CA ASP A 145 -10.83 -16.12 5.04
C ASP A 145 -12.00 -15.15 5.19
N LEU A 146 -12.37 -14.83 6.42
CA LEU A 146 -13.45 -13.90 6.71
C LEU A 146 -13.11 -12.47 6.22
N VAL A 147 -11.90 -12.00 6.54
CA VAL A 147 -11.50 -10.62 6.28
C VAL A 147 -11.24 -10.38 4.78
N THR A 148 -10.60 -11.33 4.07
CA THR A 148 -10.38 -11.16 2.64
C THR A 148 -11.67 -11.17 1.82
N LYS A 149 -12.74 -11.86 2.29
CA LYS A 149 -14.09 -11.71 1.71
C LYS A 149 -14.60 -10.28 1.84
N ALA A 150 -14.40 -9.66 3.02
CA ALA A 150 -14.80 -8.26 3.23
C ALA A 150 -13.95 -7.31 2.38
N PHE A 151 -12.64 -7.55 2.24
CA PHE A 151 -11.77 -6.76 1.37
C PHE A 151 -12.22 -6.85 -0.09
N ALA A 152 -12.50 -8.04 -0.61
CA ALA A 152 -13.00 -8.22 -1.97
C ALA A 152 -14.36 -7.50 -2.18
N ALA A 153 -15.29 -7.65 -1.24
CA ALA A 153 -16.61 -7.03 -1.32
C ALA A 153 -16.55 -5.48 -1.31
N ASN A 154 -15.57 -4.91 -0.63
CA ASN A 154 -15.36 -3.46 -0.53
C ASN A 154 -14.28 -2.94 -1.50
N ASN A 155 -13.86 -3.74 -2.48
CA ASN A 155 -12.82 -3.43 -3.46
C ASN A 155 -11.45 -3.06 -2.85
N LYS A 156 -11.14 -3.45 -1.61
CA LYS A 156 -9.82 -3.20 -1.02
C LYS A 156 -8.75 -4.00 -1.74
N VAL A 157 -7.60 -3.37 -1.92
CA VAL A 157 -6.39 -4.03 -2.39
C VAL A 157 -5.62 -4.55 -1.17
N VAL A 158 -5.11 -5.78 -1.24
CA VAL A 158 -4.27 -6.35 -0.20
C VAL A 158 -2.82 -6.24 -0.67
N GLU A 159 -2.00 -5.56 0.10
CA GLU A 159 -0.58 -5.45 -0.18
C GLU A 159 0.15 -6.76 0.11
N LEU A 160 1.03 -7.14 -0.80
CA LEU A 160 2.14 -8.04 -0.52
C LEU A 160 3.40 -7.19 -0.42
N ASN A 161 3.95 -7.10 0.79
CA ASN A 161 4.99 -6.12 1.12
C ASN A 161 6.39 -6.75 1.06
N GLY A 162 7.25 -6.19 0.19
CA GLY A 162 8.60 -6.71 -0.02
C GLY A 162 9.55 -6.44 1.14
N ASN A 163 9.36 -5.35 1.88
CA ASN A 163 10.18 -5.05 3.05
C ASN A 163 9.95 -6.05 4.19
N SER A 164 8.81 -6.73 4.22
CA SER A 164 8.50 -7.76 5.21
C SER A 164 9.49 -8.92 5.21
N PHE A 165 10.11 -9.23 4.07
CA PHE A 165 11.19 -10.22 4.01
C PHE A 165 12.44 -9.82 4.79
N HIS A 166 12.58 -8.56 5.15
CA HIS A 166 13.69 -8.01 5.92
C HIS A 166 13.33 -7.73 7.37
N VAL A 167 12.20 -7.07 7.60
CA VAL A 167 11.83 -6.52 8.92
C VAL A 167 10.70 -7.27 9.65
N ARG A 168 9.93 -8.13 8.93
CA ARG A 168 8.78 -8.88 9.46
C ARG A 168 8.87 -10.38 9.09
N LYS A 169 10.07 -10.97 9.22
CA LYS A 169 10.36 -12.33 8.73
C LYS A 169 9.47 -13.43 9.33
N ASP A 170 9.04 -13.26 10.56
CA ASP A 170 8.10 -14.13 11.27
C ASP A 170 6.67 -14.08 10.68
N GLY A 171 6.35 -13.02 9.93
CA GLY A 171 5.09 -12.87 9.20
C GLY A 171 5.05 -13.58 7.83
N ILE A 172 6.18 -14.02 7.28
CA ILE A 172 6.22 -14.63 5.93
C ILE A 172 5.34 -15.87 5.78
N PRO A 173 5.23 -16.79 6.77
CA PRO A 173 4.25 -17.88 6.69
C PRO A 173 2.80 -17.37 6.63
N ASN A 174 2.49 -16.26 7.32
CA ASN A 174 1.18 -15.61 7.30
C ASN A 174 0.92 -14.95 5.95
N MET A 175 1.91 -14.32 5.32
CA MET A 175 1.79 -13.76 3.96
C MET A 175 1.39 -14.86 2.97
N ARG A 176 1.99 -16.06 3.05
CA ARG A 176 1.58 -17.20 2.23
C ARG A 176 0.15 -17.66 2.47
N ALA A 177 -0.31 -17.61 3.72
CA ALA A 177 -1.70 -17.92 4.06
C ALA A 177 -2.65 -16.84 3.56
N LEU A 178 -2.27 -15.57 3.70
CA LEU A 178 -3.03 -14.40 3.25
C LEU A 178 -3.21 -14.40 1.72
N VAL A 179 -2.14 -14.62 0.94
CA VAL A 179 -2.24 -14.64 -0.52
C VAL A 179 -3.15 -15.77 -1.03
N ARG A 180 -3.13 -16.94 -0.36
CA ARG A 180 -4.06 -18.03 -0.69
C ARG A 180 -5.51 -17.69 -0.35
N ALA A 181 -5.75 -16.99 0.75
CA ALA A 181 -7.09 -16.50 1.11
C ALA A 181 -7.57 -15.42 0.12
N CYS A 182 -6.68 -14.51 -0.30
CA CYS A 182 -6.95 -13.54 -1.36
C CYS A 182 -7.32 -14.22 -2.67
N LEU A 183 -6.55 -15.21 -3.11
CA LEU A 183 -6.83 -16.00 -4.31
C LEU A 183 -8.21 -16.68 -4.23
N LYS A 184 -8.48 -17.36 -3.13
CA LYS A 184 -9.76 -18.05 -2.88
C LYS A 184 -10.97 -17.11 -2.96
N ASN A 185 -10.82 -15.88 -2.44
CA ASN A 185 -11.90 -14.92 -2.31
C ASN A 185 -11.92 -13.85 -3.43
N GLY A 186 -11.03 -13.94 -4.41
CA GLY A 186 -10.97 -13.02 -5.55
C GLY A 186 -10.57 -11.59 -5.18
N CYS A 187 -9.71 -11.41 -4.16
CA CYS A 187 -9.20 -10.11 -3.80
C CYS A 187 -8.30 -9.54 -4.89
N ARG A 188 -8.25 -8.23 -5.03
CA ARG A 188 -7.14 -7.55 -5.69
C ARG A 188 -5.95 -7.47 -4.76
N ILE A 189 -4.75 -7.57 -5.33
CA ILE A 189 -3.51 -7.39 -4.60
C ILE A 189 -2.61 -6.38 -5.29
N SER A 190 -1.69 -5.79 -4.53
CA SER A 190 -0.53 -5.07 -5.06
C SER A 190 0.77 -5.71 -4.56
N LEU A 191 1.84 -5.54 -5.32
CA LEU A 191 3.18 -5.89 -4.94
C LEU A 191 3.95 -4.60 -4.73
N ASP A 192 4.29 -4.31 -3.49
CA ASP A 192 4.92 -3.03 -3.16
C ASP A 192 6.19 -3.25 -2.34
N THR A 193 7.14 -2.34 -2.49
CA THR A 193 8.45 -2.52 -1.88
C THR A 193 8.52 -2.03 -0.44
N ASP A 194 7.65 -1.08 -0.04
CA ASP A 194 7.74 -0.35 1.22
C ASP A 194 9.17 0.27 1.37
N ALA A 195 9.60 0.89 0.27
CA ALA A 195 10.97 1.33 0.12
C ALA A 195 11.22 2.64 0.88
N HIS A 196 12.18 2.62 1.79
CA HIS A 196 12.73 3.77 2.51
C HIS A 196 14.05 4.24 1.90
N SER A 197 14.44 3.63 0.79
CA SER A 197 15.64 4.00 0.01
C SER A 197 15.57 3.44 -1.39
N THR A 198 16.33 4.05 -2.31
CA THR A 198 16.48 3.55 -3.69
C THR A 198 17.04 2.12 -3.73
N ARG A 199 17.82 1.69 -2.73
CA ARG A 199 18.30 0.32 -2.60
C ARG A 199 17.14 -0.66 -2.37
N GLN A 200 16.18 -0.31 -1.51
CA GLN A 200 15.00 -1.14 -1.22
C GLN A 200 14.05 -1.17 -2.41
N LEU A 201 13.85 -0.03 -3.08
CA LEU A 201 13.07 0.04 -4.32
C LEU A 201 13.59 -0.94 -5.39
N ARG A 202 14.93 -1.10 -5.50
CA ARG A 202 15.55 -2.09 -6.41
C ARG A 202 15.37 -3.55 -5.97
N GLY A 203 15.39 -3.82 -4.67
CA GLY A 203 15.60 -5.17 -4.14
C GLY A 203 14.37 -5.88 -3.62
N ASN A 204 13.39 -5.13 -3.13
CA ASN A 204 12.29 -5.73 -2.36
C ASN A 204 11.19 -6.38 -3.23
N MET A 205 11.15 -6.11 -4.55
CA MET A 205 10.12 -6.65 -5.45
C MET A 205 10.30 -8.13 -5.77
N GLN A 206 11.53 -8.61 -5.90
CA GLN A 206 11.84 -9.96 -6.40
C GLN A 206 11.21 -11.11 -5.58
N PRO A 207 11.25 -11.09 -4.23
CA PRO A 207 10.62 -12.15 -3.44
C PRO A 207 9.10 -12.24 -3.62
N LEU A 208 8.45 -11.11 -3.92
CA LEU A 208 7.00 -11.03 -4.12
C LEU A 208 6.61 -11.66 -5.45
N VAL A 209 7.34 -11.37 -6.52
CA VAL A 209 7.12 -11.98 -7.84
C VAL A 209 7.24 -13.50 -7.73
N ALA A 210 8.28 -14.01 -7.07
CA ALA A 210 8.46 -15.43 -6.85
C ALA A 210 7.30 -16.07 -6.04
N LEU A 211 6.78 -15.36 -5.05
CA LEU A 211 5.62 -15.82 -4.27
C LEU A 211 4.35 -15.94 -5.13
N LEU A 212 4.09 -14.98 -6.02
CA LEU A 212 2.92 -15.05 -6.91
C LEU A 212 3.02 -16.17 -7.93
N GLU A 213 4.22 -16.43 -8.46
CA GLU A 213 4.48 -17.57 -9.34
C GLU A 213 4.24 -18.91 -8.62
N GLU A 214 4.62 -19.01 -7.33
CA GLU A 214 4.37 -20.20 -6.49
C GLU A 214 2.87 -20.52 -6.36
N VAL A 215 2.01 -19.49 -6.30
CA VAL A 215 0.56 -19.66 -6.07
C VAL A 215 -0.30 -19.53 -7.32
N ASP A 216 0.30 -19.28 -8.49
CA ASP A 216 -0.38 -19.06 -9.77
C ASP A 216 -1.50 -17.99 -9.65
N TYR A 217 -1.14 -16.81 -9.10
CA TYR A 217 -2.10 -15.75 -8.86
C TYR A 217 -2.53 -15.08 -10.17
N PRO A 218 -3.86 -14.86 -10.43
CA PRO A 218 -4.36 -14.28 -11.66
C PRO A 218 -3.80 -12.87 -11.90
N PRO A 219 -3.11 -12.60 -13.03
CA PRO A 219 -2.51 -11.31 -13.31
C PRO A 219 -3.50 -10.13 -13.31
N GLU A 220 -4.76 -10.40 -13.71
CA GLU A 220 -5.82 -9.39 -13.74
C GLU A 220 -6.29 -8.92 -12.37
N LEU A 221 -5.92 -9.63 -11.30
CA LEU A 221 -6.16 -9.25 -9.92
C LEU A 221 -4.95 -8.53 -9.29
N VAL A 222 -3.83 -8.38 -10.01
CA VAL A 222 -2.65 -7.63 -9.57
C VAL A 222 -2.76 -6.21 -10.09
N VAL A 223 -3.07 -5.25 -9.19
CA VAL A 223 -3.45 -3.87 -9.58
C VAL A 223 -2.32 -3.06 -10.20
N ASN A 224 -1.08 -3.36 -9.86
CA ASN A 224 0.11 -2.68 -10.39
C ASN A 224 0.88 -3.51 -11.44
N ALA A 225 0.25 -4.51 -12.04
CA ALA A 225 0.81 -5.25 -13.16
C ALA A 225 0.58 -4.56 -14.51
N SER A 226 -0.34 -3.59 -14.61
CA SER A 226 -0.58 -2.82 -15.83
C SER A 226 -1.17 -1.44 -15.53
N CYS A 227 -0.96 -0.48 -16.44
CA CYS A 227 -1.57 0.85 -16.33
C CYS A 227 -3.09 0.77 -16.31
N GLU A 228 -3.68 -0.11 -17.12
CA GLU A 228 -5.13 -0.32 -17.16
C GLU A 228 -5.67 -0.82 -15.81
N ALA A 229 -5.03 -1.82 -15.18
CA ALA A 229 -5.44 -2.34 -13.88
C ALA A 229 -5.35 -1.29 -12.78
N LEU A 230 -4.28 -0.47 -12.78
CA LEU A 230 -4.09 0.63 -11.84
C LEU A 230 -5.19 1.68 -11.99
N VAL A 231 -5.38 2.22 -13.20
CA VAL A 231 -6.41 3.25 -13.47
C VAL A 231 -7.81 2.75 -13.14
N LYS A 232 -8.14 1.51 -13.52
CA LYS A 232 -9.42 0.89 -13.15
C LYS A 232 -9.61 0.81 -11.65
N THR A 233 -8.56 0.51 -10.89
CA THR A 233 -8.63 0.44 -9.42
C THR A 233 -8.85 1.82 -8.81
N LEU A 234 -8.12 2.85 -9.25
CA LEU A 234 -8.35 4.24 -8.82
C LEU A 234 -9.78 4.71 -9.09
N ALA A 235 -10.32 4.39 -10.26
CA ALA A 235 -11.71 4.70 -10.62
C ALA A 235 -12.73 3.96 -9.74
N LEU A 236 -12.49 2.69 -9.40
CA LEU A 236 -13.32 1.92 -8.47
C LEU A 236 -13.33 2.53 -7.07
N HIS A 237 -12.21 3.08 -6.63
CA HIS A 237 -12.08 3.78 -5.35
C HIS A 237 -12.58 5.22 -5.42
N ARG A 238 -13.09 5.66 -6.58
CA ARG A 238 -13.61 7.02 -6.82
C ARG A 238 -12.58 8.12 -6.54
N ARG A 239 -11.31 7.86 -6.83
CA ARG A 239 -10.25 8.87 -6.71
C ARG A 239 -10.43 9.94 -7.76
N ALA A 240 -10.42 11.21 -7.32
CA ALA A 240 -10.67 12.36 -8.21
C ALA A 240 -9.60 12.47 -9.32
N SER A 241 -8.39 12.03 -9.05
CA SER A 241 -7.25 12.03 -9.98
C SER A 241 -7.23 10.85 -10.97
N ALA A 242 -8.17 9.90 -10.91
CA ALA A 242 -8.12 8.69 -11.72
C ALA A 242 -8.09 8.98 -13.23
N GLU A 243 -8.85 9.98 -13.70
CA GLU A 243 -8.89 10.38 -15.11
C GLU A 243 -7.56 11.06 -15.54
N GLU A 244 -7.05 11.97 -14.72
CA GLU A 244 -5.76 12.65 -14.95
C GLU A 244 -4.61 11.64 -15.01
N ILE A 245 -4.52 10.77 -14.01
CA ILE A 245 -3.50 9.71 -13.95
C ILE A 245 -3.62 8.78 -15.16
N GLY A 246 -4.85 8.42 -15.53
CA GLY A 246 -5.11 7.60 -16.71
C GLY A 246 -4.62 8.23 -18.01
N GLY A 247 -4.80 9.55 -18.17
CA GLY A 247 -4.27 10.30 -19.31
C GLY A 247 -2.74 10.36 -19.37
N LEU A 248 -2.09 10.44 -18.20
CA LEU A 248 -0.61 10.50 -18.13
C LEU A 248 0.06 9.13 -18.31
N LEU A 249 -0.66 8.03 -18.09
CA LEU A 249 -0.15 6.64 -18.21
C LEU A 249 -0.30 6.06 -19.63
N GLN A 250 -1.00 6.75 -20.54
CA GLN A 250 -1.12 6.38 -21.94
C GLN A 250 0.17 6.71 -22.70
#